data_b9c10bf4728fd96c40722b966e4de29d
#
_entry.id   b9c10bf4728fd96c40722b966e4de29d
#
_cell.length_a   1.000
_cell.length_b   1.000
_cell.length_c   1.000
_cell.angle_alpha   90.00
_cell.angle_beta   90.00
_cell.angle_gamma   90.00
#
_symmetry.space_group_name_H-M   'P 1'
#
loop_
_entity.id
_entity.type
_entity.pdbx_description
1 polymer ?
#
loop_
_entity_poly.entity_id
_entity_poly.type
_entity_poly.pdbx_seq_one_letter_code
_entity_poly.pdbx_strand_id
1 'polypeptide(L)'
;YRDRRQRQMCIRDSFILGQSHNSEHRSKLSKIWLFIIAITLHNIPEGLAVGVGFGGGDIARGTSLAIGIGLQNIPEGLAVAFSLMTVGYTRTRSFVIATITGLFEPLFGLVGVSVVTIFLPILPWALGFAAGAMLFVISHEIIPETHRRGHENYATGGFLIGLIIMMSLDILLG
;
A
#
# COMPACT_ATOMS: atom_id res chain seq x y z
N TYR A 1 -53.82 10.36 -14.77
CA TYR A 1 -53.69 9.58 -13.52
C TYR A 1 -52.50 8.60 -13.53
N ARG A 2 -52.12 8.10 -14.70
CA ARG A 2 -50.97 7.21 -14.91
C ARG A 2 -49.61 7.95 -14.74
N ASP A 3 -49.54 9.21 -15.06
CA ASP A 3 -48.32 10.04 -15.07
C ASP A 3 -47.76 10.34 -13.67
N ARG A 4 -48.60 10.58 -12.66
CA ARG A 4 -48.12 10.85 -11.27
C ARG A 4 -47.50 9.62 -10.61
N ARG A 5 -48.03 8.43 -10.81
CA ARG A 5 -47.44 7.20 -10.24
C ARG A 5 -46.11 6.85 -10.88
N GLN A 6 -45.97 7.03 -12.20
CA GLN A 6 -44.72 6.82 -12.90
C GLN A 6 -43.65 7.83 -12.46
N ARG A 7 -43.97 9.11 -12.29
CA ARG A 7 -43.01 10.10 -11.79
C ARG A 7 -42.55 9.80 -10.36
N GLN A 8 -43.46 9.41 -9.46
CA GLN A 8 -43.11 9.03 -8.11
C GLN A 8 -42.23 7.78 -8.04
N MET A 9 -42.45 6.81 -8.92
CA MET A 9 -41.63 5.60 -9.03
C MET A 9 -40.23 5.94 -9.53
N CYS A 10 -40.10 6.73 -10.60
CA CYS A 10 -38.80 7.19 -11.11
C CYS A 10 -38.00 8.00 -10.10
N ILE A 11 -38.64 8.89 -9.32
CA ILE A 11 -37.96 9.69 -8.29
C ILE A 11 -37.48 8.80 -7.15
N ARG A 12 -38.28 7.82 -6.72
CA ARG A 12 -37.92 6.87 -5.67
C ARG A 12 -36.77 5.95 -6.12
N ASP A 13 -36.82 5.46 -7.34
CA ASP A 13 -35.81 4.58 -7.90
C ASP A 13 -34.49 5.33 -8.11
N SER A 14 -34.53 6.57 -8.59
CA SER A 14 -33.33 7.40 -8.72
C SER A 14 -32.71 7.76 -7.35
N PHE A 15 -33.52 7.96 -6.32
CA PHE A 15 -33.04 8.21 -4.96
C PHE A 15 -32.40 6.97 -4.33
N ILE A 16 -33.00 5.78 -4.50
CA ILE A 16 -32.45 4.50 -4.01
C ILE A 16 -31.16 4.15 -4.76
N LEU A 17 -31.13 4.32 -6.09
CA LEU A 17 -29.92 4.11 -6.89
C LEU A 17 -28.81 5.09 -6.53
N GLY A 18 -29.14 6.36 -6.25
CA GLY A 18 -28.17 7.35 -5.78
C GLY A 18 -27.58 7.03 -4.40
N GLN A 19 -28.40 6.49 -3.48
CA GLN A 19 -27.91 6.06 -2.17
C GLN A 19 -27.04 4.81 -2.26
N SER A 20 -27.39 3.83 -3.08
CA SER A 20 -26.58 2.62 -3.27
C SER A 20 -25.22 2.93 -3.91
N HIS A 21 -25.20 3.79 -4.92
CA HIS A 21 -23.97 4.23 -5.56
C HIS A 21 -23.03 4.99 -4.61
N ASN A 22 -23.58 5.81 -3.73
CA ASN A 22 -22.81 6.57 -2.73
C ASN A 22 -22.26 5.65 -1.62
N SER A 23 -22.97 4.63 -1.22
CA SER A 23 -22.51 3.64 -0.24
C SER A 23 -21.38 2.76 -0.80
N GLU A 24 -21.45 2.34 -2.04
CA GLU A 24 -20.41 1.56 -2.71
C GLU A 24 -19.13 2.38 -2.89
N HIS A 25 -19.25 3.64 -3.31
CA HIS A 25 -18.10 4.54 -3.44
C HIS A 25 -17.42 4.80 -2.09
N ARG A 26 -18.19 5.01 -1.02
CA ARG A 26 -17.64 5.16 0.34
C ARG A 26 -16.93 3.91 0.81
N SER A 27 -17.46 2.74 0.54
CA SER A 27 -16.83 1.46 0.88
C SER A 27 -15.49 1.30 0.17
N LYS A 28 -15.42 1.56 -1.13
CA LYS A 28 -14.17 1.52 -1.91
C LYS A 28 -13.14 2.52 -1.39
N LEU A 29 -13.58 3.74 -1.09
CA LEU A 29 -12.71 4.77 -0.55
C LEU A 29 -12.11 4.37 0.80
N SER A 30 -12.93 3.81 1.70
CA SER A 30 -12.47 3.33 3.01
C SER A 30 -11.42 2.22 2.88
N LYS A 31 -11.60 1.27 1.96
CA LYS A 31 -10.64 0.19 1.69
C LYS A 31 -9.31 0.72 1.17
N ILE A 32 -9.34 1.69 0.27
CA ILE A 32 -8.12 2.31 -0.28
C ILE A 32 -7.39 3.08 0.82
N TRP A 33 -8.08 3.80 1.68
CA TRP A 33 -7.42 4.47 2.80
C TRP A 33 -6.85 3.49 3.82
N LEU A 34 -7.53 2.37 4.08
CA LEU A 34 -6.99 1.30 4.92
C LEU A 34 -5.69 0.72 4.32
N PHE A 35 -5.67 0.48 3.01
CA PHE A 35 -4.48 0.05 2.29
C PHE A 35 -3.34 1.08 2.39
N ILE A 36 -3.62 2.38 2.20
CA ILE A 36 -2.62 3.45 2.32
C ILE A 36 -2.04 3.54 3.73
N ILE A 37 -2.89 3.41 4.76
CA ILE A 37 -2.44 3.39 6.15
C ILE A 37 -1.55 2.16 6.41
N ALA A 38 -1.92 0.99 5.91
CA ALA A 38 -1.12 -0.23 6.07
C ALA A 38 0.26 -0.08 5.42
N ILE A 39 0.34 0.48 4.21
CA ILE A 39 1.61 0.78 3.53
C ILE A 39 2.42 1.82 4.33
N THR A 40 1.79 2.89 4.80
CA THR A 40 2.49 3.90 5.62
C THR A 40 3.10 3.29 6.88
N LEU A 41 2.37 2.38 7.53
CA LEU A 41 2.87 1.66 8.72
C LEU A 41 3.97 0.65 8.37
N HIS A 42 3.94 0.07 7.17
CA HIS A 42 4.96 -0.84 6.67
C HIS A 42 6.30 -0.11 6.43
N ASN A 43 6.28 1.09 5.89
CA ASN A 43 7.47 1.89 5.63
C ASN A 43 8.24 2.29 6.91
N ILE A 44 7.57 2.28 8.09
CA ILE A 44 8.21 2.60 9.36
C ILE A 44 9.30 1.59 9.75
N PRO A 45 9.02 0.27 9.84
CA PRO A 45 10.04 -0.74 10.11
C PRO A 45 11.14 -0.82 9.05
N GLU A 46 10.80 -0.57 7.78
CA GLU A 46 11.78 -0.56 6.69
C GLU A 46 12.77 0.58 6.84
N GLY A 47 12.27 1.79 7.09
CA GLY A 47 13.13 2.93 7.41
C GLY A 47 14.02 2.67 8.63
N LEU A 48 13.43 2.11 9.71
CA LEU A 48 14.22 1.72 10.90
C LEU A 48 15.29 0.68 10.54
N ALA A 49 15.01 -0.30 9.67
CA ALA A 49 15.97 -1.31 9.26
C ALA A 49 17.18 -0.68 8.54
N VAL A 50 16.92 0.23 7.59
CA VAL A 50 17.97 1.00 6.90
C VAL A 50 18.80 1.81 7.91
N GLY A 51 18.12 2.55 8.79
CA GLY A 51 18.76 3.38 9.80
C GLY A 51 19.61 2.58 10.77
N VAL A 52 19.13 1.45 11.25
CA VAL A 52 19.88 0.53 12.13
C VAL A 52 21.08 -0.08 11.39
N GLY A 53 20.93 -0.43 10.10
CA GLY A 53 22.00 -0.92 9.26
C GLY A 53 23.19 0.06 9.21
N PHE A 54 22.93 1.34 8.96
CA PHE A 54 23.96 2.37 8.98
C PHE A 54 24.49 2.68 10.40
N GLY A 55 23.59 2.76 11.38
CA GLY A 55 23.93 3.09 12.77
C GLY A 55 24.74 2.00 13.48
N GLY A 56 24.66 0.75 13.02
CA GLY A 56 25.47 -0.37 13.49
C GLY A 56 26.93 -0.35 13.03
N GLY A 57 27.32 0.63 12.20
CA GLY A 57 28.70 0.81 11.70
C GLY A 57 29.02 -0.02 10.46
N ASP A 58 28.08 -0.79 9.93
CA ASP A 58 28.22 -1.54 8.68
C ASP A 58 27.59 -0.77 7.51
N ILE A 59 28.43 0.10 6.93
CA ILE A 59 28.01 0.97 5.80
C ILE A 59 27.62 0.11 4.58
N ALA A 60 28.29 -1.01 4.33
CA ALA A 60 28.00 -1.86 3.19
C ALA A 60 26.59 -2.47 3.33
N ARG A 61 26.27 -3.00 4.50
CA ARG A 61 24.95 -3.56 4.81
C ARG A 61 23.84 -2.50 4.76
N GLY A 62 24.10 -1.33 5.37
CA GLY A 62 23.14 -0.21 5.32
C GLY A 62 22.87 0.25 3.89
N THR A 63 23.88 0.27 3.03
CA THR A 63 23.75 0.63 1.61
C THR A 63 22.97 -0.42 0.82
N SER A 64 23.26 -1.71 1.02
CA SER A 64 22.51 -2.81 0.37
C SER A 64 21.03 -2.75 0.72
N LEU A 65 20.72 -2.60 2.02
CA LEU A 65 19.33 -2.44 2.48
C LEU A 65 18.65 -1.22 1.86
N ALA A 66 19.31 -0.06 1.84
CA ALA A 66 18.75 1.17 1.28
C ALA A 66 18.46 1.04 -0.22
N ILE A 67 19.33 0.34 -0.97
CA ILE A 67 19.12 0.09 -2.41
C ILE A 67 17.97 -0.89 -2.60
N GLY A 68 17.94 -2.00 -1.89
CA GLY A 68 16.89 -3.03 -2.01
C GLY A 68 15.51 -2.46 -1.68
N ILE A 69 15.38 -1.80 -0.53
CA ILE A 69 14.15 -1.18 -0.07
C ILE A 69 13.74 -0.02 -1.00
N GLY A 70 14.68 0.83 -1.42
CA GLY A 70 14.39 1.90 -2.37
C GLY A 70 13.87 1.40 -3.73
N LEU A 71 14.33 0.25 -4.22
CA LEU A 71 13.82 -0.36 -5.44
C LEU A 71 12.41 -0.92 -5.28
N GLN A 72 12.08 -1.53 -4.14
CA GLN A 72 10.72 -2.03 -3.87
C GLN A 72 9.71 -0.90 -3.65
N ASN A 73 10.13 0.25 -3.15
CA ASN A 73 9.26 1.41 -2.94
C ASN A 73 8.70 2.01 -4.24
N ILE A 74 9.36 1.80 -5.39
CA ILE A 74 8.85 2.26 -6.67
C ILE A 74 7.51 1.60 -7.03
N PRO A 75 7.39 0.25 -7.10
CA PRO A 75 6.09 -0.38 -7.34
C PRO A 75 5.08 -0.12 -6.22
N GLU A 76 5.51 0.02 -4.98
CA GLU A 76 4.64 0.29 -3.84
C GLU A 76 3.99 1.69 -3.93
N GLY A 77 4.77 2.72 -4.19
CA GLY A 77 4.26 4.07 -4.43
C GLY A 77 3.33 4.15 -5.64
N LEU A 78 3.62 3.40 -6.71
CA LEU A 78 2.73 3.28 -7.87
C LEU A 78 1.41 2.61 -7.49
N ALA A 79 1.42 1.56 -6.66
CA ALA A 79 0.21 0.90 -6.18
C ALA A 79 -0.68 1.87 -5.38
N VAL A 80 -0.11 2.68 -4.50
CA VAL A 80 -0.83 3.74 -3.77
C VAL A 80 -1.42 4.76 -4.75
N ALA A 81 -0.63 5.28 -5.67
CA ALA A 81 -1.07 6.30 -6.61
C ALA A 81 -2.19 5.79 -7.53
N PHE A 82 -2.05 4.60 -8.10
CA PHE A 82 -3.08 4.00 -8.95
C PHE A 82 -4.36 3.68 -8.19
N SER A 83 -4.26 3.16 -6.96
CA SER A 83 -5.42 2.89 -6.11
C SER A 83 -6.26 4.15 -5.86
N LEU A 84 -5.63 5.28 -5.55
CA LEU A 84 -6.29 6.57 -5.39
C LEU A 84 -6.98 7.05 -6.67
N MET A 85 -6.34 6.84 -7.82
CA MET A 85 -6.92 7.21 -9.11
C MET A 85 -8.20 6.42 -9.42
N THR A 86 -8.33 5.16 -8.96
CA THR A 86 -9.55 4.36 -9.17
C THR A 86 -10.79 4.93 -8.46
N VAL A 87 -10.60 5.74 -7.42
CA VAL A 87 -11.69 6.41 -6.68
C VAL A 87 -11.81 7.91 -6.98
N GLY A 88 -11.19 8.36 -8.10
CA GLY A 88 -11.40 9.69 -8.64
C GLY A 88 -10.41 10.77 -8.18
N TYR A 89 -9.32 10.40 -7.49
CA TYR A 89 -8.26 11.37 -7.22
C TYR A 89 -7.52 11.75 -8.50
N THR A 90 -7.11 13.01 -8.60
CA THR A 90 -6.29 13.48 -9.72
C THR A 90 -4.88 12.89 -9.64
N ARG A 91 -4.18 12.78 -10.79
CA ARG A 91 -2.81 12.27 -10.87
C ARG A 91 -1.86 12.96 -9.88
N THR A 92 -1.94 14.29 -9.82
CA THR A 92 -1.09 15.10 -8.93
C THR A 92 -1.38 14.80 -7.44
N ARG A 93 -2.66 14.73 -7.05
CA ARG A 93 -3.01 14.42 -5.66
C ARG A 93 -2.59 13.00 -5.29
N SER A 94 -2.80 12.04 -6.18
CA SER A 94 -2.40 10.65 -5.98
C SER A 94 -0.88 10.53 -5.82
N PHE A 95 -0.12 11.22 -6.65
CA PHE A 95 1.34 11.28 -6.56
C PHE A 95 1.81 11.91 -5.25
N VAL A 96 1.24 13.05 -4.85
CA VAL A 96 1.61 13.72 -3.59
C VAL A 96 1.32 12.83 -2.38
N ILE A 97 0.16 12.18 -2.34
CA ILE A 97 -0.19 11.27 -1.22
C ILE A 97 0.79 10.09 -1.19
N ALA A 98 1.06 9.44 -2.35
CA ALA A 98 2.03 8.35 -2.43
C ALA A 98 3.44 8.79 -2.01
N THR A 99 3.86 9.99 -2.36
CA THR A 99 5.15 10.54 -1.91
C THR A 99 5.17 10.75 -0.39
N ILE A 100 4.09 11.26 0.19
CA ILE A 100 3.99 11.46 1.64
C ILE A 100 4.09 10.12 2.37
N THR A 101 3.44 9.05 1.88
CA THR A 101 3.56 7.72 2.50
C THR A 101 5.00 7.21 2.47
N GLY A 102 5.71 7.40 1.37
CA GLY A 102 7.12 7.02 1.24
C GLY A 102 8.09 7.86 2.10
N LEU A 103 7.74 9.10 2.44
CA LEU A 103 8.60 9.96 3.28
C LEU A 103 8.69 9.48 4.74
N PHE A 104 7.81 8.60 5.19
CA PHE A 104 7.93 7.96 6.50
C PHE A 104 9.20 7.11 6.61
N GLU A 105 9.64 6.51 5.53
CA GLU A 105 10.82 5.65 5.50
C GLU A 105 12.11 6.44 5.82
N PRO A 106 12.53 7.48 5.08
CA PRO A 106 13.73 8.24 5.44
C PRO A 106 13.62 8.93 6.80
N LEU A 107 12.40 9.34 7.22
CA LEU A 107 12.18 9.90 8.54
C LEU A 107 12.51 8.88 9.64
N PHE A 108 12.00 7.67 9.54
CA PHE A 108 12.27 6.60 10.50
C PHE A 108 13.69 6.02 10.33
N GLY A 109 14.29 6.14 9.15
CA GLY A 109 15.71 5.87 8.94
C GLY A 109 16.60 6.74 9.82
N LEU A 110 16.34 8.05 9.88
CA LEU A 110 17.04 8.98 10.77
C LEU A 110 16.83 8.61 12.25
N VAL A 111 15.62 8.20 12.63
CA VAL A 111 15.35 7.72 13.99
C VAL A 111 16.15 6.44 14.28
N GLY A 112 16.17 5.48 13.35
CA GLY A 112 16.91 4.22 13.47
C GLY A 112 18.40 4.41 13.66
N VAL A 113 19.04 5.32 12.89
CA VAL A 113 20.45 5.69 13.07
C VAL A 113 20.69 6.29 14.45
N SER A 114 19.78 7.16 14.92
CA SER A 114 19.97 7.91 16.17
C SER A 114 19.86 7.04 17.42
N VAL A 115 19.08 5.95 17.38
CA VAL A 115 18.74 5.13 18.57
C VAL A 115 18.88 3.64 18.27
N VAL A 116 19.94 3.26 17.55
CA VAL A 116 20.20 1.90 17.08
C VAL A 116 20.20 0.86 18.22
N THR A 117 20.76 1.20 19.38
CA THR A 117 20.83 0.29 20.52
C THR A 117 19.48 -0.11 21.09
N ILE A 118 18.46 0.74 20.94
CA ILE A 118 17.08 0.48 21.37
C ILE A 118 16.33 -0.29 20.29
N PHE A 119 16.47 0.08 19.02
CA PHE A 119 15.69 -0.49 17.93
C PHE A 119 16.22 -1.85 17.45
N LEU A 120 17.52 -2.11 17.57
CA LEU A 120 18.11 -3.37 17.13
C LEU A 120 17.39 -4.63 17.67
N PRO A 121 17.09 -4.76 18.98
CA PRO A 121 16.38 -5.95 19.49
C PRO A 121 14.89 -6.00 19.13
N ILE A 122 14.26 -4.86 18.82
CA ILE A 122 12.83 -4.77 18.50
C ILE A 122 12.60 -4.97 16.99
N LEU A 123 13.60 -4.69 16.18
CA LEU A 123 13.49 -4.68 14.71
C LEU A 123 12.92 -5.97 14.11
N PRO A 124 13.33 -7.20 14.49
CA PRO A 124 12.76 -8.42 13.91
C PRO A 124 11.27 -8.55 14.17
N TRP A 125 10.78 -8.13 15.32
CA TRP A 125 9.36 -8.15 15.67
C TRP A 125 8.56 -7.11 14.90
N ALA A 126 9.13 -5.91 14.71
CA ALA A 126 8.52 -4.84 13.95
C ALA A 126 8.40 -5.22 12.45
N LEU A 127 9.46 -5.79 11.87
CA LEU A 127 9.45 -6.29 10.49
C LEU A 127 8.45 -7.46 10.32
N GLY A 128 8.42 -8.41 11.26
CA GLY A 128 7.45 -9.51 11.24
C GLY A 128 6.01 -9.04 11.30
N PHE A 129 5.71 -8.04 12.14
CA PHE A 129 4.40 -7.41 12.23
C PHE A 129 4.02 -6.70 10.91
N ALA A 130 4.93 -5.92 10.35
CA ALA A 130 4.70 -5.21 9.09
C ALA A 130 4.45 -6.18 7.94
N ALA A 131 5.26 -7.23 7.80
CA ALA A 131 5.05 -8.28 6.80
C ALA A 131 3.70 -8.97 6.97
N GLY A 132 3.29 -9.30 8.19
CA GLY A 132 1.98 -9.88 8.49
C GLY A 132 0.83 -8.96 8.12
N ALA A 133 0.94 -7.66 8.40
CA ALA A 133 -0.07 -6.67 8.05
C ALA A 133 -0.22 -6.54 6.52
N MET A 134 0.88 -6.53 5.77
CA MET A 134 0.86 -6.49 4.31
C MET A 134 0.25 -7.76 3.72
N LEU A 135 0.61 -8.95 4.20
CA LEU A 135 0.00 -10.21 3.77
C LEU A 135 -1.51 -10.22 4.02
N PHE A 136 -1.95 -9.69 5.15
CA PHE A 136 -3.37 -9.57 5.45
C PHE A 136 -4.10 -8.69 4.42
N VAL A 137 -3.58 -7.49 4.14
CA VAL A 137 -4.18 -6.56 3.16
C VAL A 137 -4.19 -7.15 1.76
N ILE A 138 -3.09 -7.77 1.32
CA ILE A 138 -3.00 -8.41 0.01
C ILE A 138 -4.04 -9.53 -0.11
N SER A 139 -4.12 -10.40 0.88
CA SER A 139 -5.02 -11.56 0.87
C SER A 139 -6.49 -11.17 0.98
N HIS A 140 -6.80 -10.16 1.80
CA HIS A 140 -8.18 -9.79 2.13
C HIS A 140 -8.79 -8.78 1.16
N GLU A 141 -7.99 -7.87 0.61
CA GLU A 141 -8.48 -6.78 -0.24
C GLU A 141 -8.01 -6.90 -1.70
N ILE A 142 -6.70 -7.07 -1.94
CA ILE A 142 -6.14 -6.95 -3.28
C ILE A 142 -6.46 -8.18 -4.13
N ILE A 143 -6.18 -9.38 -3.64
CA ILE A 143 -6.43 -10.62 -4.39
C ILE A 143 -7.93 -10.77 -4.73
N PRO A 144 -8.89 -10.64 -3.79
CA PRO A 144 -10.29 -10.75 -4.12
C PRO A 144 -10.78 -9.70 -5.12
N GLU A 145 -10.28 -8.46 -5.04
CA GLU A 145 -10.68 -7.39 -5.97
C GLU A 145 -10.17 -7.65 -7.39
N THR A 146 -8.92 -8.13 -7.54
CA THR A 146 -8.36 -8.45 -8.85
C THR A 146 -9.06 -9.64 -9.51
N HIS A 147 -9.53 -10.62 -8.72
CA HIS A 147 -10.24 -11.80 -9.23
C HIS A 147 -11.70 -11.53 -9.62
N ARG A 148 -12.33 -10.51 -9.07
CA ARG A 148 -13.73 -10.17 -9.39
C ARG A 148 -13.94 -9.57 -10.77
N ARG A 149 -12.90 -9.11 -11.46
CA ARG A 149 -13.00 -8.39 -12.74
C ARG A 149 -12.63 -9.22 -13.97
N GLY A 150 -12.45 -10.53 -13.83
CA GLY A 150 -12.11 -11.42 -14.94
C GLY A 150 -10.67 -11.28 -15.46
N HIS A 151 -9.78 -10.68 -14.65
CA HIS A 151 -8.35 -10.51 -14.96
C HIS A 151 -7.44 -11.37 -14.09
N GLU A 152 -7.95 -12.49 -13.60
CA GLU A 152 -7.32 -13.37 -12.62
C GLU A 152 -5.93 -13.84 -13.07
N ASN A 153 -5.81 -14.27 -14.33
CA ASN A 153 -4.56 -14.76 -14.89
C ASN A 153 -3.48 -13.68 -14.97
N TYR A 154 -3.86 -12.46 -15.36
CA TYR A 154 -2.93 -11.32 -15.40
C TYR A 154 -2.50 -10.88 -14.00
N ALA A 155 -3.45 -10.85 -13.05
CA ALA A 155 -3.17 -10.51 -11.66
C ALA A 155 -2.24 -11.53 -11.01
N THR A 156 -2.54 -12.83 -11.17
CA THR A 156 -1.70 -13.92 -10.65
C THR A 156 -0.34 -13.94 -11.31
N GLY A 157 -0.27 -13.75 -12.64
CA GLY A 157 1.00 -13.65 -13.36
C GLY A 157 1.86 -12.48 -12.89
N GLY A 158 1.26 -11.30 -12.73
CA GLY A 158 1.92 -10.12 -12.19
C GLY A 158 2.44 -10.32 -10.77
N PHE A 159 1.64 -10.95 -9.90
CA PHE A 159 2.04 -11.30 -8.53
C PHE A 159 3.26 -12.25 -8.51
N LEU A 160 3.24 -13.31 -9.31
CA LEU A 160 4.36 -14.28 -9.38
C LEU A 160 5.63 -13.65 -9.94
N ILE A 161 5.52 -12.82 -10.98
CA ILE A 161 6.67 -12.10 -11.54
C ILE A 161 7.25 -11.14 -10.50
N GLY A 162 6.40 -10.37 -9.83
CA GLY A 162 6.82 -9.46 -8.75
C GLY A 162 7.52 -10.21 -7.62
N LEU A 163 6.98 -11.34 -7.17
CA LEU A 163 7.58 -12.18 -6.15
C LEU A 163 8.98 -12.68 -6.56
N ILE A 164 9.12 -13.18 -7.79
CA ILE A 164 10.42 -13.66 -8.30
C ILE A 164 11.44 -12.53 -8.37
N ILE A 165 11.05 -11.35 -8.85
CA ILE A 165 11.92 -10.18 -8.92
C ILE A 165 12.37 -9.77 -7.51
N MET A 166 11.45 -9.66 -6.55
CA MET A 166 11.77 -9.25 -5.18
C MET A 166 12.67 -10.27 -4.47
N MET A 167 12.37 -11.57 -4.57
CA MET A 167 13.23 -12.61 -4.02
C MET A 167 14.63 -12.59 -4.65
N SER A 168 14.72 -12.30 -5.95
CA SER A 168 16.00 -12.21 -6.65
C SER A 168 16.81 -11.00 -6.16
N LEU A 169 16.16 -9.87 -5.95
CA LEU A 169 16.81 -8.67 -5.41
C LEU A 169 17.28 -8.88 -3.97
N ASP A 170 16.47 -9.52 -3.13
CA ASP A 170 16.84 -9.85 -1.76
C ASP A 170 18.08 -10.74 -1.70
N ILE A 171 18.15 -11.78 -2.54
CA ILE A 171 19.31 -12.68 -2.61
C ILE A 171 20.56 -11.99 -3.18
N LEU A 172 20.40 -11.09 -4.14
CA LEU A 172 21.54 -10.43 -4.81
C LEU A 172 22.11 -9.25 -4.03
N LEU A 173 21.27 -8.57 -3.24
CA LEU A 173 21.64 -7.35 -2.53
C LEU A 173 21.76 -7.56 -1.00
N GLY A 174 21.13 -8.60 -0.44
CA GLY A 174 21.19 -8.95 0.99
C GLY A 174 22.29 -9.91 1.27
#